data_2663a8e84597e93f9b4ac0398b82d79e
#
_entry.id   2663a8e84597e93f9b4ac0398b82d79e
#
_cell.length_a   1.000
_cell.length_b   1.000
_cell.length_c   1.000
_cell.angle_alpha   90.00
_cell.angle_beta   90.00
_cell.angle_gamma   90.00
#
_symmetry.space_group_name_H-M   'P 1'
#
loop_
_entity.id
_entity.type
_entity.pdbx_description
1 polymer ?
#
loop_
_entity_poly.entity_id
_entity_poly.type
_entity_poly.pdbx_seq_one_letter_code
_entity_poly.pdbx_strand_id
1 'polypeptide(L)'
;MVTKQTIGFLKSHKPDEHRIALLPQDLTHITHPEMIYLETGYGQDLGICDTSYSNLGVQIVPRQIVLEQSIICEPKIGESDILSQLQAHQTIFGWIHAKQSLNITNALLATGVRVIAWEELSDNQQHTFWRNNE
;
A
#
# COMPACT_ATOMS: atom_id res chain seq x y z
N MET A 1 -4.82 1.66 26.48
CA MET A 1 -5.35 0.75 25.45
C MET A 1 -4.49 0.86 24.20
N VAL A 2 -3.99 -0.25 23.72
CA VAL A 2 -3.20 -0.25 22.51
C VAL A 2 -4.15 -0.34 21.32
N THR A 3 -4.10 0.66 20.45
CA THR A 3 -4.88 0.65 19.21
C THR A 3 -4.20 -0.29 18.21
N LYS A 4 -4.93 -1.28 17.73
CA LYS A 4 -4.42 -2.18 16.70
C LYS A 4 -4.27 -1.40 15.40
N GLN A 5 -3.12 -1.54 14.77
CA GLN A 5 -2.88 -0.95 13.46
C GLN A 5 -3.26 -1.94 12.37
N THR A 6 -4.00 -1.45 11.39
CA THR A 6 -4.44 -2.24 10.24
C THR A 6 -3.72 -1.77 8.99
N ILE A 7 -3.55 -2.65 8.03
CA ILE A 7 -2.89 -2.35 6.76
C ILE A 7 -3.89 -2.55 5.63
N GLY A 8 -4.06 -1.52 4.81
CA GLY A 8 -4.88 -1.59 3.62
C GLY A 8 -4.02 -1.62 2.37
N PHE A 9 -4.31 -2.54 1.47
CA PHE A 9 -3.62 -2.65 0.18
C PHE A 9 -4.58 -2.24 -0.93
N LEU A 10 -4.17 -1.23 -1.68
CA LEU A 10 -4.95 -0.72 -2.81
C LEU A 10 -4.38 -1.21 -4.13
N LYS A 11 -5.27 -1.46 -5.06
CA LYS A 11 -4.92 -1.71 -6.45
C LYS A 11 -4.61 -0.37 -7.10
N SER A 12 -3.53 -0.29 -7.89
CA SER A 12 -3.19 0.94 -8.58
C SER A 12 -4.19 1.26 -9.68
N HIS A 13 -4.57 2.52 -9.81
CA HIS A 13 -5.39 3.01 -10.91
C HIS A 13 -4.55 3.64 -12.02
N LYS A 14 -3.23 3.63 -11.88
CA LYS A 14 -2.34 4.14 -12.92
C LYS A 14 -2.46 3.25 -14.16
N PRO A 15 -2.64 3.82 -15.37
CA PRO A 15 -2.70 3.02 -16.58
C PRO A 15 -1.47 2.13 -16.75
N ASP A 16 -1.70 0.89 -17.16
CA ASP A 16 -0.67 -0.13 -17.39
C ASP A 16 0.11 -0.54 -16.15
N GLU A 17 -0.36 -0.18 -14.95
CA GLU A 17 0.25 -0.63 -13.72
C GLU A 17 -0.53 -1.82 -13.15
N HIS A 18 0.06 -3.00 -13.21
CA HIS A 18 -0.58 -4.25 -12.77
C HIS A 18 0.13 -4.90 -11.58
N ARG A 19 1.22 -4.29 -11.11
CA ARG A 19 1.96 -4.85 -9.97
C ARG A 19 1.16 -4.71 -8.69
N ILE A 20 1.27 -5.71 -7.84
CA ILE A 20 0.66 -5.70 -6.52
C ILE A 20 1.72 -5.99 -5.47
N ALA A 21 1.47 -5.53 -4.24
CA ALA A 21 2.45 -5.61 -3.18
C ALA A 21 2.38 -6.93 -2.38
N LEU A 22 1.28 -7.67 -2.50
CA LEU A 22 1.02 -8.83 -1.65
C LEU A 22 0.44 -9.97 -2.48
N LEU A 23 1.09 -11.13 -2.45
CA LEU A 23 0.62 -12.35 -3.08
C LEU A 23 0.03 -13.28 -2.02
N PRO A 24 -0.90 -14.20 -2.40
CA PRO A 24 -1.47 -15.14 -1.43
C PRO A 24 -0.42 -15.95 -0.67
N GLN A 25 0.65 -16.34 -1.35
CA GLN A 25 1.72 -17.12 -0.71
C GLN A 25 2.44 -16.34 0.40
N ASP A 26 2.45 -15.01 0.32
CA ASP A 26 3.07 -14.17 1.35
C ASP A 26 2.31 -14.25 2.66
N LEU A 27 1.01 -14.52 2.59
CA LEU A 27 0.15 -14.58 3.77
C LEU A 27 0.44 -15.78 4.67
N THR A 28 1.09 -16.81 4.13
CA THR A 28 1.46 -17.99 4.92
C THR A 28 2.49 -17.65 6.01
N HIS A 29 3.18 -16.54 5.86
CA HIS A 29 4.19 -16.07 6.81
C HIS A 29 3.67 -14.97 7.74
N ILE A 30 2.40 -14.61 7.65
CA ILE A 30 1.84 -13.51 8.42
C ILE A 30 1.03 -14.07 9.59
N THR A 31 1.34 -13.60 10.80
CA THR A 31 0.73 -14.09 12.04
C THR A 31 -0.73 -13.64 12.19
N HIS A 32 -1.04 -12.41 11.74
CA HIS A 32 -2.36 -11.82 11.92
C HIS A 32 -2.94 -11.31 10.59
N PRO A 33 -3.31 -12.23 9.67
CA PRO A 33 -3.86 -11.81 8.37
C PRO A 33 -5.19 -11.04 8.50
N GLU A 34 -5.91 -11.21 9.61
CA GLU A 34 -7.15 -10.48 9.86
C GLU A 34 -6.96 -8.96 9.99
N MET A 35 -5.71 -8.52 10.17
CA MET A 35 -5.36 -7.10 10.22
C MET A 35 -5.15 -6.50 8.82
N ILE A 36 -5.21 -7.32 7.78
CA ILE A 36 -4.97 -6.91 6.40
C ILE A 36 -6.30 -6.73 5.68
N TYR A 37 -6.44 -5.59 5.02
CA TYR A 37 -7.61 -5.22 4.22
C TYR A 37 -7.18 -5.04 2.77
N LEU A 38 -7.80 -5.79 1.86
CA LEU A 38 -7.51 -5.71 0.43
C LEU A 38 -8.71 -5.14 -0.31
N GLU A 39 -8.42 -4.32 -1.29
CA GLU A 39 -9.45 -3.81 -2.18
C GLU A 39 -10.05 -4.96 -3.00
N THR A 40 -11.37 -4.97 -3.16
CA THR A 40 -12.07 -5.95 -3.99
C THR A 40 -11.44 -5.98 -5.39
N GLY A 41 -11.11 -7.18 -5.87
CA GLY A 41 -10.46 -7.34 -7.17
C GLY A 41 -8.96 -7.12 -7.15
N TYR A 42 -8.34 -7.11 -5.97
CA TYR A 42 -6.94 -6.77 -5.78
C TYR A 42 -5.99 -7.53 -6.72
N GLY A 43 -6.17 -8.85 -6.83
CA GLY A 43 -5.31 -9.69 -7.68
C GLY A 43 -5.86 -9.99 -9.07
N GLN A 44 -6.94 -9.33 -9.46
CA GLN A 44 -7.67 -9.67 -10.68
C GLN A 44 -6.81 -9.60 -11.94
N ASP A 45 -5.95 -8.59 -12.05
CA ASP A 45 -5.10 -8.40 -13.22
C ASP A 45 -4.06 -9.51 -13.39
N LEU A 46 -3.75 -10.21 -12.30
CA LEU A 46 -2.82 -11.33 -12.31
C LEU A 46 -3.52 -12.69 -12.28
N GLY A 47 -4.85 -12.70 -12.47
CA GLY A 47 -5.63 -13.94 -12.45
C GLY A 47 -5.86 -14.52 -11.07
N ILE A 48 -5.65 -13.73 -10.01
CA ILE A 48 -5.83 -14.17 -8.62
C ILE A 48 -7.20 -13.74 -8.14
N CYS A 49 -8.02 -14.71 -7.71
CA CYS A 49 -9.37 -14.43 -7.20
C CYS A 49 -9.30 -13.90 -5.76
N ASP A 50 -10.30 -13.09 -5.39
CA ASP A 50 -10.43 -12.58 -4.03
C ASP A 50 -10.46 -13.70 -3.00
N THR A 51 -11.09 -14.83 -3.32
CA THR A 51 -11.17 -15.98 -2.42
C THR A 51 -9.81 -16.57 -2.08
N SER A 52 -8.83 -16.45 -2.97
CA SER A 52 -7.46 -16.90 -2.68
C SER A 52 -6.85 -16.14 -1.50
N TYR A 53 -7.28 -14.91 -1.30
CA TYR A 53 -6.85 -14.10 -0.17
C TYR A 53 -7.76 -14.30 1.05
N SER A 54 -9.08 -14.25 0.86
CA SER A 54 -10.01 -14.33 1.98
C SER A 54 -9.94 -15.69 2.70
N ASN A 55 -9.65 -16.77 1.98
CA ASN A 55 -9.46 -18.08 2.58
C ASN A 55 -8.24 -18.11 3.51
N LEU A 56 -7.34 -17.17 3.40
CA LEU A 56 -6.15 -17.06 4.25
C LEU A 56 -6.35 -16.07 5.40
N GLY A 57 -7.55 -15.51 5.54
CA GLY A 57 -7.92 -14.70 6.69
C GLY A 57 -7.93 -13.20 6.49
N VAL A 58 -7.57 -12.69 5.31
CA VAL A 58 -7.62 -11.25 5.06
C VAL A 58 -9.04 -10.77 4.78
N GLN A 59 -9.27 -9.47 4.98
CA GLN A 59 -10.56 -8.84 4.73
C GLN A 59 -10.58 -8.28 3.31
N ILE A 60 -11.56 -8.70 2.51
CA ILE A 60 -11.79 -8.15 1.17
C ILE A 60 -12.91 -7.12 1.29
N VAL A 61 -12.60 -5.86 1.00
CA VAL A 61 -13.51 -4.74 1.24
C VAL A 61 -13.47 -3.75 0.07
N PRO A 62 -14.48 -2.88 -0.07
CA PRO A 62 -14.43 -1.82 -1.08
C PRO A 62 -13.27 -0.85 -0.82
N ARG A 63 -12.84 -0.16 -1.88
CA ARG A 63 -11.73 0.79 -1.83
C ARG A 63 -11.87 1.81 -0.70
N GLN A 64 -13.08 2.32 -0.47
CA GLN A 64 -13.30 3.33 0.57
C GLN A 64 -12.99 2.81 1.96
N ILE A 65 -13.27 1.54 2.22
CA ILE A 65 -12.96 0.93 3.52
C ILE A 65 -11.45 0.72 3.66
N VAL A 66 -10.77 0.34 2.57
CA VAL A 66 -9.31 0.23 2.59
C VAL A 66 -8.67 1.58 2.96
N LEU A 67 -9.22 2.67 2.42
CA LEU A 67 -8.70 4.03 2.68
C LEU A 67 -8.86 4.48 4.13
N GLU A 68 -9.66 3.79 4.93
CA GLU A 68 -9.83 4.10 6.35
C GLU A 68 -8.79 3.44 7.25
N GLN A 69 -7.94 2.57 6.70
CA GLN A 69 -6.98 1.81 7.50
C GLN A 69 -5.80 2.68 7.94
N SER A 70 -5.10 2.23 8.99
CA SER A 70 -3.99 2.99 9.58
C SER A 70 -2.80 3.14 8.63
N ILE A 71 -2.51 2.08 7.88
CA ILE A 71 -1.40 2.05 6.93
C ILE A 71 -1.97 1.71 5.56
N ILE A 72 -1.63 2.51 4.56
CA ILE A 72 -2.10 2.32 3.19
C ILE A 72 -0.91 1.95 2.32
N CYS A 73 -1.01 0.84 1.61
CA CYS A 73 0.05 0.36 0.72
C CYS A 73 -0.45 0.28 -0.72
N GLU A 74 0.31 0.86 -1.63
CA GLU A 74 0.09 0.76 -3.07
C GLU A 74 1.44 0.94 -3.76
N PRO A 75 1.79 0.08 -4.77
CA PRO A 75 3.11 0.18 -5.41
C PRO A 75 3.41 1.56 -6.00
N LYS A 76 2.43 2.24 -6.57
CA LYS A 76 2.61 3.59 -7.14
C LYS A 76 1.84 4.65 -6.37
N ILE A 77 1.88 4.57 -5.05
CA ILE A 77 1.06 5.43 -4.19
C ILE A 77 1.35 6.92 -4.38
N GLY A 78 2.59 7.29 -4.70
CA GLY A 78 2.94 8.68 -4.95
C GLY A 78 2.24 9.28 -6.17
N GLU A 79 1.82 8.46 -7.11
CA GLU A 79 1.10 8.87 -8.32
C GLU A 79 -0.39 8.55 -8.23
N SER A 80 -0.87 8.18 -7.04
CA SER A 80 -2.25 7.78 -6.83
C SER A 80 -3.16 9.00 -6.66
N ASP A 81 -4.39 8.84 -7.12
CA ASP A 81 -5.43 9.86 -6.94
C ASP A 81 -5.94 9.97 -5.50
N ILE A 82 -5.52 9.05 -4.63
CA ILE A 82 -5.98 9.04 -3.23
C ILE A 82 -5.22 9.99 -2.31
N LEU A 83 -4.13 10.59 -2.76
CA LEU A 83 -3.28 11.40 -1.87
C LEU A 83 -4.05 12.51 -1.17
N SER A 84 -5.01 13.12 -1.85
CA SER A 84 -5.84 14.19 -1.27
C SER A 84 -6.88 13.69 -0.26
N GLN A 85 -7.12 12.38 -0.20
CA GLN A 85 -8.11 11.78 0.68
C GLN A 85 -7.50 11.24 1.98
N LEU A 86 -6.18 11.27 2.10
CA LEU A 86 -5.49 10.74 3.27
C LEU A 86 -5.57 11.69 4.45
N GLN A 87 -5.41 11.16 5.65
CA GLN A 87 -5.48 11.94 6.88
C GLN A 87 -4.17 11.84 7.66
N ALA A 88 -3.92 12.84 8.51
CA ALA A 88 -2.65 12.99 9.21
C ALA A 88 -2.25 11.80 10.08
N HIS A 89 -3.23 11.03 10.58
CA HIS A 89 -2.95 9.86 11.42
C HIS A 89 -2.53 8.63 10.62
N GLN A 90 -2.65 8.68 9.29
CA GLN A 90 -2.34 7.55 8.42
C GLN A 90 -0.88 7.54 7.99
N THR A 91 -0.40 6.34 7.63
CA THR A 91 0.93 6.14 7.07
C THR A 91 0.77 5.54 5.68
N ILE A 92 1.49 6.05 4.70
CA ILE A 92 1.52 5.47 3.36
C ILE A 92 2.85 4.76 3.11
N PHE A 93 2.78 3.69 2.33
CA PHE A 93 3.90 2.79 2.09
C PHE A 93 3.89 2.35 0.62
N GLY A 94 4.95 2.68 -0.11
CA GLY A 94 5.05 2.38 -1.53
C GLY A 94 6.08 3.25 -2.23
N TRP A 95 6.08 3.22 -3.57
CA TRP A 95 6.91 4.11 -4.37
C TRP A 95 6.30 5.51 -4.36
N ILE A 96 7.00 6.48 -3.80
CA ILE A 96 6.48 7.84 -3.60
C ILE A 96 6.96 8.81 -4.66
N HIS A 97 8.27 8.79 -4.96
CA HIS A 97 8.92 9.70 -5.92
C HIS A 97 8.74 11.19 -5.59
N ALA A 98 8.59 11.52 -4.29
CA ALA A 98 8.37 12.91 -3.86
C ALA A 98 9.52 13.83 -4.25
N LYS A 99 10.75 13.31 -4.26
CA LYS A 99 11.93 14.10 -4.65
C LYS A 99 11.91 14.49 -6.13
N GLN A 100 11.10 13.81 -6.93
CA GLN A 100 11.01 14.04 -8.38
C GLN A 100 9.80 14.85 -8.77
N SER A 101 8.91 15.18 -7.84
CA SER A 101 7.66 15.87 -8.15
C SER A 101 7.24 16.80 -7.02
N LEU A 102 7.19 18.08 -7.34
CA LEU A 102 6.69 19.08 -6.42
C LEU A 102 5.21 18.87 -6.10
N ASN A 103 4.43 18.41 -7.07
CA ASN A 103 3.00 18.16 -6.88
C ASN A 103 2.76 17.06 -5.82
N ILE A 104 3.55 15.98 -5.87
CA ILE A 104 3.47 14.90 -4.88
C ILE A 104 3.86 15.43 -3.51
N THR A 105 4.96 16.16 -3.43
CA THR A 105 5.43 16.75 -2.18
C THR A 105 4.37 17.66 -1.56
N ASN A 106 3.76 18.52 -2.35
CA ASN A 106 2.74 19.44 -1.87
C ASN A 106 1.49 18.70 -1.40
N ALA A 107 1.08 17.66 -2.12
CA ALA A 107 -0.07 16.86 -1.72
C ALA A 107 0.18 16.17 -0.37
N LEU A 108 1.37 15.62 -0.17
CA LEU A 108 1.73 14.97 1.09
C LEU A 108 1.78 15.96 2.25
N LEU A 109 2.35 17.14 2.02
CA LEU A 109 2.41 18.17 3.05
C LEU A 109 1.03 18.68 3.44
N ALA A 110 0.12 18.78 2.47
CA ALA A 110 -1.23 19.25 2.72
C ALA A 110 -2.03 18.29 3.62
N THR A 111 -1.78 16.98 3.52
CA THR A 111 -2.49 15.98 4.32
C THR A 111 -1.83 15.70 5.66
N GLY A 112 -0.52 15.92 5.77
CA GLY A 112 0.23 15.62 6.99
C GLY A 112 0.45 14.15 7.27
N VAL A 113 0.23 13.26 6.28
CA VAL A 113 0.42 11.82 6.46
C VAL A 113 1.89 11.46 6.71
N ARG A 114 2.11 10.33 7.36
CA ARG A 114 3.43 9.74 7.48
C ARG A 114 3.75 8.95 6.21
N VAL A 115 5.01 9.00 5.80
CA VAL A 115 5.44 8.39 4.55
C VAL A 115 6.59 7.44 4.79
N ILE A 116 6.45 6.20 4.30
CA ILE A 116 7.55 5.26 4.22
C ILE A 116 7.75 4.96 2.73
N ALA A 117 8.72 5.63 2.13
CA ALA A 117 8.98 5.51 0.70
C ALA A 117 9.88 4.30 0.45
N TRP A 118 9.45 3.39 -0.45
CA TRP A 118 10.23 2.20 -0.77
C TRP A 118 11.61 2.54 -1.34
N GLU A 119 11.69 3.61 -2.12
CA GLU A 119 12.97 4.03 -2.71
C GLU A 119 13.98 4.54 -1.69
N GLU A 120 13.53 4.84 -0.46
CA GLU A 120 14.41 5.29 0.62
C GLU A 120 14.79 4.17 1.59
N LEU A 121 14.24 2.96 1.42
CA LEU A 121 14.60 1.83 2.27
C LEU A 121 15.98 1.32 1.92
N SER A 122 16.80 1.08 2.93
CA SER A 122 18.15 0.59 2.76
C SER A 122 18.53 -0.38 3.88
N ASP A 123 19.53 -1.22 3.60
CA ASP A 123 20.09 -2.09 4.62
C ASP A 123 21.13 -1.34 5.47
N ASN A 124 21.78 -2.04 6.41
CA ASN A 124 22.81 -1.45 7.27
C ASN A 124 24.03 -0.96 6.52
N GLN A 125 24.19 -1.36 5.27
CA GLN A 125 25.27 -0.92 4.38
C GLN A 125 24.82 0.15 3.41
N GLN A 126 23.61 0.68 3.61
CA GLN A 126 23.01 1.73 2.80
C GLN A 126 22.70 1.31 1.36
N HIS A 127 22.52 0.01 1.12
CA HIS A 127 22.05 -0.48 -0.18
C HIS A 127 20.53 -0.34 -0.26
N THR A 128 20.03 0.17 -1.37
CA THR A 128 18.59 0.34 -1.59
C THR A 128 17.95 -0.99 -1.98
N PHE A 129 16.95 -1.44 -1.22
CA PHE A 129 16.33 -2.75 -1.42
C PHE A 129 15.55 -2.87 -2.73
N TRP A 130 14.91 -1.82 -3.18
CA TRP A 130 13.90 -1.88 -4.23
C TRP A 130 14.40 -1.39 -5.59
N ARG A 131 15.65 -1.10 -5.67
CA ARG A 131 16.23 -0.39 -6.81
C ARG A 131 16.08 -1.10 -8.15
N ASN A 132 16.18 -2.42 -8.14
CA ASN A 132 16.16 -3.21 -9.37
C ASN A 132 14.81 -3.85 -9.66
N ASN A 133 13.78 -3.52 -8.91
CA ASN A 133 12.47 -4.15 -9.01
C ASN A 133 11.43 -3.27 -9.70
N GLU A 134 11.86 -2.17 -10.28
CA GLU A 134 10.96 -1.26 -10.99
C GLU A 134 10.55 -1.76 -12.37
#